data_2dd608419b7ff41a6a4ad17e403996b5
#
_entry.id   2dd608419b7ff41a6a4ad17e403996b5
#
_cell.length_a   1.000
_cell.length_b   1.000
_cell.length_c   1.000
_cell.angle_alpha   90.00
_cell.angle_beta   90.00
_cell.angle_gamma   90.00
#
_symmetry.space_group_name_H-M   'P 1'
#
loop_
_entity.id
_entity.type
_entity.pdbx_description
1 polymer ?
#
loop_
_entity_poly.entity_id
_entity_poly.type
_entity_poly.pdbx_seq_one_letter_code
_entity_poly.pdbx_strand_id
1 'polypeptide(L)'
;MEVGKSVRRVDAFDKATGRAKYCDDLCDRSALVARVLHSTIANGVVKSIDTSAAEQIEGVVKIVTCFDVPQIKFPTAGHPWSTDPHHQDVADRLLLTSRVRFYGDDIAAVVAENEVAAAQALRALRVEYEEYPFVLDVQELSLIHI
;
A
#
# COMPACT_ATOMS: atom_id res chain seq x y z
N MET A 1 -37.63 -2.56 -24.84
CA MET A 1 -37.42 -1.54 -23.81
C MET A 1 -37.66 -2.19 -22.47
N GLU A 2 -36.65 -2.27 -21.59
CA GLU A 2 -36.69 -3.00 -20.32
C GLU A 2 -37.02 -2.11 -19.10
N VAL A 3 -37.24 -0.81 -19.36
CA VAL A 3 -37.58 0.16 -18.30
C VAL A 3 -38.94 -0.20 -17.69
N GLY A 4 -38.98 -0.29 -16.37
CA GLY A 4 -40.20 -0.65 -15.62
C GLY A 4 -40.47 -2.15 -15.46
N LYS A 5 -39.59 -3.01 -15.99
CA LYS A 5 -39.70 -4.47 -15.79
C LYS A 5 -38.71 -4.93 -14.74
N SER A 6 -39.10 -5.94 -13.96
CA SER A 6 -38.19 -6.63 -13.07
C SER A 6 -37.29 -7.58 -13.88
N VAL A 7 -36.05 -7.19 -14.08
CA VAL A 7 -35.06 -8.00 -14.81
C VAL A 7 -34.10 -8.65 -13.83
N ARG A 8 -33.89 -9.96 -14.00
CA ARG A 8 -32.94 -10.69 -13.16
C ARG A 8 -31.52 -10.20 -13.45
N ARG A 9 -30.77 -9.91 -12.40
CA ARG A 9 -29.37 -9.55 -12.49
C ARG A 9 -28.56 -10.71 -13.09
N VAL A 10 -27.68 -10.45 -14.05
CA VAL A 10 -26.97 -11.46 -14.84
C VAL A 10 -26.10 -12.37 -13.96
N ASP A 11 -25.45 -11.79 -12.96
CA ASP A 11 -24.52 -12.47 -12.05
C ASP A 11 -25.16 -12.98 -10.75
N ALA A 12 -26.48 -12.76 -10.57
CA ALA A 12 -27.16 -13.09 -9.30
C ALA A 12 -27.15 -14.61 -8.99
N PHE A 13 -27.31 -15.42 -10.02
CA PHE A 13 -27.36 -16.87 -9.84
C PHE A 13 -26.01 -17.44 -9.40
N ASP A 14 -24.94 -17.03 -10.06
CA ASP A 14 -23.59 -17.50 -9.77
C ASP A 14 -23.13 -17.04 -8.38
N LYS A 15 -23.49 -15.81 -7.99
CA LYS A 15 -23.22 -15.32 -6.63
C LYS A 15 -24.01 -16.09 -5.56
N ALA A 16 -25.31 -16.31 -5.81
CA ALA A 16 -26.16 -17.01 -4.84
C ALA A 16 -25.81 -18.49 -4.68
N THR A 17 -25.24 -19.12 -5.72
CA THR A 17 -24.86 -20.54 -5.72
C THR A 17 -23.36 -20.77 -5.42
N GLY A 18 -22.57 -19.74 -5.18
CA GLY A 18 -21.13 -19.84 -4.95
C GLY A 18 -20.33 -20.21 -6.21
N ARG A 19 -20.90 -20.06 -7.40
CA ARG A 19 -20.19 -20.29 -8.67
C ARG A 19 -19.38 -19.11 -9.16
N ALA A 20 -19.73 -17.90 -8.69
CA ALA A 20 -19.00 -16.69 -9.03
C ALA A 20 -17.55 -16.84 -8.56
N LYS A 21 -16.62 -16.49 -9.45
CA LYS A 21 -15.19 -16.50 -9.15
C LYS A 21 -14.72 -15.08 -8.90
N TYR A 22 -13.96 -14.90 -7.82
CA TYR A 22 -13.31 -13.66 -7.42
C TYR A 22 -11.80 -13.77 -7.58
N CYS A 23 -11.07 -12.68 -7.39
CA CYS A 23 -9.61 -12.67 -7.57
C CYS A 23 -8.92 -13.74 -6.73
N ASP A 24 -9.34 -13.92 -5.47
CA ASP A 24 -8.74 -14.92 -4.57
C ASP A 24 -9.00 -16.37 -5.01
N ASP A 25 -10.11 -16.62 -5.72
CA ASP A 25 -10.40 -17.95 -6.29
C ASP A 25 -9.54 -18.28 -7.52
N LEU A 26 -8.96 -17.24 -8.12
CA LEU A 26 -8.13 -17.34 -9.34
C LEU A 26 -6.64 -17.21 -9.05
N CYS A 27 -6.26 -16.91 -7.80
CA CYS A 27 -4.87 -16.84 -7.38
C CYS A 27 -4.23 -18.23 -7.41
N ASP A 28 -2.98 -18.27 -7.87
CA ASP A 28 -2.15 -19.46 -7.75
C ASP A 28 -1.80 -19.68 -6.27
N ARG A 29 -2.11 -20.87 -5.76
CA ARG A 29 -1.81 -21.25 -4.37
C ARG A 29 -0.32 -21.35 -4.06
N SER A 30 0.52 -21.41 -5.09
CA SER A 30 1.99 -21.35 -4.98
C SER A 30 2.55 -19.94 -5.04
N ALA A 31 1.70 -18.93 -5.25
CA ALA A 31 2.13 -17.54 -5.27
C ALA A 31 2.63 -17.11 -3.88
N LEU A 32 3.72 -16.35 -3.89
CA LEU A 32 4.24 -15.72 -2.68
C LEU A 32 3.30 -14.62 -2.19
N VAL A 33 3.30 -14.41 -0.88
CA VAL A 33 2.55 -13.33 -0.23
C VAL A 33 3.46 -12.13 -0.05
N ALA A 34 3.03 -10.97 -0.50
CA ALA A 34 3.70 -9.70 -0.25
C ALA A 34 2.88 -8.85 0.73
N ARG A 35 3.51 -8.35 1.79
CA ARG A 35 2.91 -7.42 2.74
C ARG A 35 3.77 -6.18 2.90
N VAL A 36 3.11 -5.04 3.00
CA VAL A 36 3.78 -3.75 3.12
C VAL A 36 3.86 -3.32 4.58
N LEU A 37 5.01 -2.77 4.96
CA LEU A 37 5.21 -2.07 6.23
C LEU A 37 4.88 -0.60 6.03
N HIS A 38 3.95 -0.12 6.81
CA HIS A 38 3.55 1.29 6.83
C HIS A 38 4.26 2.05 7.94
N SER A 39 4.48 3.34 7.71
CA SER A 39 5.03 4.23 8.72
C SER A 39 4.11 4.41 9.91
N THR A 40 4.69 4.59 11.08
CA THR A 40 3.98 4.82 12.35
C THR A 40 4.10 6.27 12.83
N ILE A 41 4.67 7.15 12.01
CA ILE A 41 4.78 8.59 12.27
C ILE A 41 4.02 9.38 11.20
N ALA A 42 3.63 10.61 11.52
CA ALA A 42 2.87 11.47 10.62
C ALA A 42 3.76 12.30 9.69
N ASN A 43 4.95 12.68 10.15
CA ASN A 43 5.90 13.51 9.39
C ASN A 43 7.32 13.21 9.84
N GLY A 44 8.22 12.94 8.90
CA GLY A 44 9.61 12.66 9.24
C GLY A 44 10.36 11.92 8.15
N VAL A 45 11.46 11.30 8.54
CA VAL A 45 12.32 10.52 7.66
C VAL A 45 12.66 9.18 8.31
N VAL A 46 12.64 8.12 7.53
CA VAL A 46 13.19 6.81 7.91
C VAL A 46 14.72 6.92 7.86
N LYS A 47 15.37 6.74 9.00
CA LYS A 47 16.85 6.74 9.12
C LYS A 47 17.43 5.38 8.74
N SER A 48 16.86 4.33 9.32
CA SER A 48 17.28 2.96 9.09
C SER A 48 16.13 1.98 9.30
N ILE A 49 16.24 0.82 8.66
CA ILE A 49 15.36 -0.33 8.87
C ILE A 49 16.25 -1.54 9.14
N ASP A 50 16.19 -2.07 10.35
CA ASP A 50 16.87 -3.32 10.70
C ASP A 50 15.99 -4.51 10.28
N THR A 51 16.48 -5.28 9.32
CA THR A 51 15.82 -6.46 8.76
C THR A 51 16.33 -7.78 9.33
N SER A 52 17.40 -7.76 10.10
CA SER A 52 18.18 -8.94 10.49
C SER A 52 17.35 -10.00 11.22
N ALA A 53 16.47 -9.59 12.12
CA ALA A 53 15.59 -10.50 12.83
C ALA A 53 14.47 -11.07 11.91
N ALA A 54 13.99 -10.26 10.98
CA ALA A 54 12.93 -10.66 10.05
C ALA A 54 13.44 -11.66 8.99
N GLU A 55 14.68 -11.52 8.55
CA GLU A 55 15.33 -12.43 7.59
C GLU A 55 15.56 -13.84 8.13
N GLN A 56 15.58 -14.02 9.46
CA GLN A 56 15.74 -15.33 10.11
C GLN A 56 14.41 -16.09 10.24
N ILE A 57 13.29 -15.49 9.88
CA ILE A 57 11.96 -16.13 10.00
C ILE A 57 11.79 -17.10 8.84
N GLU A 58 11.48 -18.36 9.16
CA GLU A 58 11.23 -19.40 8.18
C GLU A 58 10.05 -19.01 7.25
N GLY A 59 10.26 -19.21 5.95
CA GLY A 59 9.29 -18.84 4.91
C GLY A 59 9.39 -17.39 4.42
N VAL A 60 10.30 -16.58 4.96
CA VAL A 60 10.62 -15.26 4.40
C VAL A 60 11.53 -15.44 3.19
N VAL A 61 11.09 -14.92 2.04
CA VAL A 61 11.82 -15.02 0.77
C VAL A 61 12.64 -13.78 0.49
N LYS A 62 12.06 -12.60 0.72
CA LYS A 62 12.73 -11.33 0.45
C LYS A 62 12.14 -10.21 1.30
N ILE A 63 13.00 -9.32 1.75
CA ILE A 63 12.62 -8.04 2.32
C ILE A 63 13.18 -6.94 1.42
N VAL A 64 12.37 -5.94 1.16
CA VAL A 64 12.72 -4.78 0.32
C VAL A 64 12.36 -3.53 1.10
N THR A 65 13.30 -2.63 1.27
CA THR A 65 13.11 -1.37 1.99
C THR A 65 13.07 -0.18 1.04
N CYS A 66 12.72 0.99 1.56
CA CYS A 66 12.77 2.24 0.79
C CYS A 66 14.18 2.60 0.30
N PHE A 67 15.23 1.94 0.82
CA PHE A 67 16.60 2.15 0.39
C PHE A 67 17.02 1.24 -0.76
N ASP A 68 16.25 0.18 -1.04
CA ASP A 68 16.58 -0.85 -2.04
C ASP A 68 15.88 -0.61 -3.38
N VAL A 69 14.87 0.24 -3.42
CA VAL A 69 14.02 0.45 -4.60
C VAL A 69 14.43 1.70 -5.40
N PRO A 70 14.21 1.69 -6.73
CA PRO A 70 14.42 2.88 -7.54
C PRO A 70 13.53 4.04 -7.10
N GLN A 71 14.11 5.24 -7.02
CA GLN A 71 13.39 6.46 -6.63
C GLN A 71 12.67 7.10 -7.85
N ILE A 72 11.83 6.30 -8.50
CA ILE A 72 11.05 6.73 -9.67
C ILE A 72 9.67 7.17 -9.20
N LYS A 73 9.35 8.44 -9.43
CA LYS A 73 8.06 9.01 -9.06
C LYS A 73 6.98 8.65 -10.08
N PHE A 74 5.78 8.41 -9.60
CA PHE A 74 4.60 8.15 -10.40
C PHE A 74 3.35 8.81 -9.82
N PRO A 75 2.33 9.12 -10.65
CA PRO A 75 1.04 9.61 -10.16
C PRO A 75 0.19 8.46 -9.61
N THR A 76 -0.55 8.69 -8.55
CA THR A 76 -1.43 7.70 -7.92
C THR A 76 -2.91 7.98 -8.09
N ALA A 77 -3.26 9.20 -8.45
CA ALA A 77 -4.65 9.61 -8.60
C ALA A 77 -4.93 10.03 -10.05
N GLY A 78 -6.15 10.08 -10.38
CA GLY A 78 -6.77 10.88 -11.35
C GLY A 78 -6.81 10.43 -12.79
N HIS A 79 -6.03 10.99 -13.66
CA HIS A 79 -6.29 11.02 -15.08
C HIS A 79 -5.15 10.45 -15.93
N PRO A 80 -4.62 9.23 -15.64
CA PRO A 80 -3.49 8.67 -16.38
C PRO A 80 -3.81 8.43 -17.87
N TRP A 81 -5.09 8.41 -18.22
CA TRP A 81 -5.59 8.29 -19.60
C TRP A 81 -5.82 9.65 -20.29
N SER A 82 -5.71 10.76 -19.57
CA SER A 82 -5.93 12.07 -20.17
C SER A 82 -4.76 12.45 -21.06
N THR A 83 -5.07 12.84 -22.29
CA THR A 83 -4.11 13.45 -23.21
C THR A 83 -4.02 14.96 -23.05
N ASP A 84 -4.91 15.55 -22.25
CA ASP A 84 -4.90 16.98 -21.95
C ASP A 84 -3.80 17.29 -20.93
N PRO A 85 -2.81 18.14 -21.26
CA PRO A 85 -1.74 18.54 -20.34
C PRO A 85 -2.24 19.21 -19.05
N HIS A 86 -3.43 19.81 -19.06
CA HIS A 86 -4.04 20.44 -17.88
C HIS A 86 -4.69 19.43 -16.92
N HIS A 87 -4.88 18.20 -17.36
CA HIS A 87 -5.47 17.10 -16.57
C HIS A 87 -4.46 16.00 -16.24
N GLN A 88 -3.19 16.30 -16.29
CA GLN A 88 -2.15 15.36 -15.85
C GLN A 88 -1.94 15.43 -14.35
N ASP A 89 -1.88 14.27 -13.72
CA ASP A 89 -1.60 14.17 -12.29
C ASP A 89 -0.12 14.41 -12.00
N VAL A 90 0.14 14.97 -10.84
CA VAL A 90 1.51 15.18 -10.35
C VAL A 90 2.13 13.83 -9.98
N ALA A 91 3.29 13.54 -10.56
CA ALA A 91 4.10 12.39 -10.19
C ALA A 91 4.87 12.69 -8.90
N ASP A 92 4.23 12.47 -7.75
CA ASP A 92 4.76 12.81 -6.43
C ASP A 92 4.94 11.61 -5.49
N ARG A 93 4.51 10.41 -5.91
CA ARG A 93 4.58 9.18 -5.12
C ARG A 93 5.77 8.31 -5.52
N LEU A 94 6.34 7.63 -4.55
CA LEU A 94 7.33 6.58 -4.71
C LEU A 94 6.73 5.24 -4.33
N LEU A 95 7.29 4.14 -4.83
CA LEU A 95 6.83 2.79 -4.48
C LEU A 95 7.02 2.53 -2.98
N LEU A 96 8.22 2.79 -2.47
CA LEU A 96 8.54 2.84 -1.05
C LEU A 96 9.28 4.16 -0.79
N THR A 97 8.96 4.83 0.30
CA THR A 97 9.54 6.15 0.60
C THR A 97 10.26 6.19 1.93
N SER A 98 11.43 6.83 1.96
CA SER A 98 12.08 7.20 3.22
C SER A 98 11.55 8.51 3.80
N ARG A 99 10.91 9.36 2.96
CA ARG A 99 10.28 10.62 3.40
C ARG A 99 8.82 10.38 3.73
N VAL A 100 8.53 10.25 5.02
CA VAL A 100 7.18 10.06 5.55
C VAL A 100 6.44 11.40 5.56
N ARG A 101 5.26 11.43 4.95
CA ARG A 101 4.38 12.62 4.84
C ARG A 101 3.04 12.45 5.54
N PHE A 102 2.68 11.22 5.88
CA PHE A 102 1.47 10.88 6.64
C PHE A 102 1.65 9.51 7.32
N TYR A 103 0.84 9.29 8.35
CA TYR A 103 0.75 7.99 9.01
C TYR A 103 0.25 6.93 8.03
N GLY A 104 1.05 5.90 7.78
CA GLY A 104 0.70 4.86 6.82
C GLY A 104 1.42 4.94 5.47
N ASP A 105 2.40 5.84 5.29
CA ASP A 105 3.27 5.81 4.10
C ASP A 105 4.02 4.48 3.99
N ASP A 106 4.18 3.99 2.76
CA ASP A 106 4.81 2.70 2.47
C ASP A 106 6.34 2.81 2.58
N ILE A 107 6.95 2.08 3.52
CA ILE A 107 8.40 2.20 3.81
C ILE A 107 9.20 0.93 3.55
N ALA A 108 8.58 -0.25 3.62
CA ALA A 108 9.20 -1.52 3.29
C ALA A 108 8.15 -2.54 2.84
N ALA A 109 8.59 -3.63 2.22
CA ALA A 109 7.75 -4.76 1.86
C ALA A 109 8.43 -6.07 2.22
N VAL A 110 7.66 -7.03 2.70
CA VAL A 110 8.10 -8.40 2.98
C VAL A 110 7.42 -9.34 2.00
N VAL A 111 8.18 -10.22 1.38
CA VAL A 111 7.71 -11.30 0.52
C VAL A 111 8.00 -12.62 1.23
N ALA A 112 6.98 -13.44 1.42
CA ALA A 112 7.07 -14.70 2.13
C ALA A 112 6.22 -15.79 1.47
N GLU A 113 6.44 -17.05 1.84
CA GLU A 113 5.71 -18.20 1.33
C GLU A 113 4.25 -18.25 1.81
N ASN A 114 3.95 -17.58 2.92
CA ASN A 114 2.60 -17.56 3.48
C ASN A 114 2.35 -16.30 4.34
N GLU A 115 1.07 -16.07 4.64
CA GLU A 115 0.60 -14.91 5.41
C GLU A 115 1.19 -14.83 6.83
N VAL A 116 1.40 -15.98 7.47
CA VAL A 116 1.92 -16.04 8.84
C VAL A 116 3.37 -15.57 8.89
N ALA A 117 4.21 -16.11 8.00
CA ALA A 117 5.60 -15.71 7.88
C ALA A 117 5.73 -14.22 7.52
N ALA A 118 4.92 -13.73 6.56
CA ALA A 118 4.90 -12.32 6.19
C ALA A 118 4.52 -11.42 7.37
N ALA A 119 3.48 -11.79 8.14
CA ALA A 119 3.04 -11.03 9.29
C ALA A 119 4.03 -11.05 10.47
N GLN A 120 4.72 -12.17 10.68
CA GLN A 120 5.78 -12.27 11.70
C GLN A 120 6.97 -11.41 11.32
N ALA A 121 7.39 -11.46 10.05
CA ALA A 121 8.51 -10.68 9.56
C ALA A 121 8.23 -9.16 9.66
N LEU A 122 7.03 -8.70 9.30
CA LEU A 122 6.68 -7.29 9.49
C LEU A 122 6.81 -6.81 10.94
N ARG A 123 6.44 -7.67 11.90
CA ARG A 123 6.56 -7.34 13.34
C ARG A 123 7.98 -7.37 13.85
N ALA A 124 8.87 -8.12 13.17
CA ALA A 124 10.28 -8.21 13.54
C ALA A 124 11.13 -7.07 12.97
N LEU A 125 10.64 -6.36 11.94
CA LEU A 125 11.30 -5.17 11.40
C LEU A 125 11.36 -4.07 12.46
N ARG A 126 12.52 -3.44 12.59
CA ARG A 126 12.73 -2.29 13.47
C ARG A 126 13.08 -1.07 12.64
N VAL A 127 12.29 -0.02 12.79
CA VAL A 127 12.45 1.22 12.04
C VAL A 127 12.89 2.33 12.99
N GLU A 128 13.94 3.03 12.60
CA GLU A 128 14.39 4.24 13.27
C GLU A 128 13.95 5.44 12.45
N TYR A 129 13.23 6.35 13.10
CA TYR A 129 12.72 7.58 12.48
C TYR A 129 13.41 8.82 13.04
N GLU A 130 13.48 9.84 12.21
CA GLU A 130 13.62 11.23 12.63
C GLU A 130 12.28 11.92 12.41
N GLU A 131 11.60 12.22 13.50
CA GLU A 131 10.29 12.86 13.45
C GLU A 131 10.41 14.37 13.32
N TYR A 132 9.54 14.94 12.50
CA TYR A 132 9.41 16.39 12.31
C TYR A 132 8.09 16.89 12.88
N PRO A 133 7.99 18.19 13.19
CA PRO A 133 6.73 18.77 13.61
C PRO A 133 5.61 18.50 12.61
N PHE A 134 4.43 18.21 13.12
CA PHE A 134 3.25 17.93 12.31
C PHE A 134 2.01 18.54 12.96
N VAL A 135 1.00 18.82 12.14
CA VAL A 135 -0.32 19.31 12.57
C VAL A 135 -1.36 18.31 12.13
N LEU A 136 -2.14 17.79 13.10
CA LEU A 136 -3.24 16.84 12.85
C LEU A 136 -4.61 17.47 13.04
N ASP A 137 -4.69 18.59 13.75
CA ASP A 137 -5.94 19.31 13.99
C ASP A 137 -6.23 20.27 12.83
N VAL A 138 -7.48 20.23 12.32
CA VAL A 138 -7.88 21.04 11.16
C VAL A 138 -7.96 22.54 11.51
N GLN A 139 -8.25 22.90 12.75
CA GLN A 139 -8.31 24.30 13.17
C GLN A 139 -6.90 24.88 13.28
N GLU A 140 -5.97 24.12 13.86
CA GLU A 140 -4.57 24.50 13.93
C GLU A 140 -3.98 24.65 12.53
N LEU A 141 -4.28 23.71 11.62
CA LEU A 141 -3.83 23.80 10.22
C LEU A 141 -4.39 25.04 9.51
N SER A 142 -5.63 25.42 9.77
CA SER A 142 -6.25 26.60 9.20
C SER A 142 -5.56 27.90 9.63
N LEU A 143 -5.00 27.95 10.84
CA LEU A 143 -4.30 29.14 11.36
C LEU A 143 -2.92 29.37 10.73
N ILE A 144 -2.33 28.35 10.11
CA ILE A 144 -1.02 28.49 9.41
C ILE A 144 -1.14 29.37 8.18
N HIS A 145 -2.32 29.50 7.61
CA HIS A 145 -2.58 30.26 6.38
C HIS A 145 -3.15 31.68 6.61
N ILE A 146 -3.29 32.11 7.85
CA ILE A 146 -3.83 33.44 8.19
C ILE A 146 -2.70 34.42 8.49
#